data_25d8e624b1d6ad7652e44b4d7ca71752
#
_entry.id   25d8e624b1d6ad7652e44b4d7ca71752
#
_cell.length_a   1.000
_cell.length_b   1.000
_cell.length_c   1.000
_cell.angle_alpha   90.00
_cell.angle_beta   90.00
_cell.angle_gamma   90.00
#
_symmetry.space_group_name_H-M   'P 1'
#
loop_
_entity.id
_entity.type
_entity.pdbx_description
1 polymer ?
#
loop_
_entity_poly.entity_id
_entity_poly.type
_entity_poly.pdbx_seq_one_letter_code
_entity_poly.pdbx_strand_id
1 'polypeptide(L)'
;MNHPFANAVLADDHDAALATIADDVVFRSPAVYKPYRGKEQVAGILRLVATVFENFRYTAEWRDGATTILFFEANVGDRELQGIDILEENDEGLIVQFTVMIRPLSGLQAVAAAMAQRLGIA
;
A
#
# COMPACT_ATOMS: atom_id res chain seq x y z
N MET A 1 -2.20 -12.69 9.22
CA MET A 1 -2.77 -11.37 9.53
C MET A 1 -4.28 -11.45 9.61
N ASN A 2 -4.90 -10.55 10.33
CA ASN A 2 -6.36 -10.59 10.54
C ASN A 2 -7.13 -9.66 9.61
N HIS A 3 -6.51 -8.55 9.18
CA HIS A 3 -7.22 -7.59 8.35
C HIS A 3 -7.47 -8.16 6.95
N PRO A 4 -8.71 -8.02 6.42
CA PRO A 4 -9.04 -8.59 5.10
C PRO A 4 -8.14 -8.11 3.96
N PHE A 5 -7.73 -6.83 4.00
CA PHE A 5 -6.82 -6.30 2.98
C PHE A 5 -5.47 -7.03 3.00
N ALA A 6 -4.89 -7.20 4.21
CA ALA A 6 -3.61 -7.89 4.34
C ALA A 6 -3.71 -9.35 3.87
N ASN A 7 -4.77 -10.03 4.23
CA ASN A 7 -4.97 -11.41 3.80
C ASN A 7 -5.09 -11.54 2.28
N ALA A 8 -5.79 -10.61 1.65
CA ALA A 8 -5.94 -10.58 0.19
C ALA A 8 -4.60 -10.31 -0.50
N VAL A 9 -3.81 -9.37 0.01
CA VAL A 9 -2.48 -9.06 -0.54
C VAL A 9 -1.56 -10.28 -0.44
N LEU A 10 -1.53 -10.93 0.72
CA LEU A 10 -0.68 -12.10 0.93
C LEU A 10 -1.12 -13.31 0.07
N ALA A 11 -2.40 -13.38 -0.28
CA ALA A 11 -2.94 -14.40 -1.17
C ALA A 11 -2.79 -14.04 -2.65
N ASP A 12 -2.23 -12.88 -2.97
CA ASP A 12 -2.14 -12.34 -4.32
C ASP A 12 -3.51 -12.24 -4.98
N ASP A 13 -4.54 -11.96 -4.19
CA ASP A 13 -5.92 -11.82 -4.65
C ASP A 13 -6.26 -10.33 -4.76
N HIS A 14 -5.98 -9.78 -5.92
CA HIS A 14 -6.12 -8.34 -6.16
C HIS A 14 -7.58 -7.88 -6.06
N ASP A 15 -8.52 -8.66 -6.60
CA ASP A 15 -9.94 -8.31 -6.54
C ASP A 15 -10.45 -8.31 -5.10
N ALA A 16 -10.03 -9.28 -4.28
CA ALA A 16 -10.40 -9.30 -2.87
C ALA A 16 -9.80 -8.10 -2.11
N ALA A 17 -8.56 -7.71 -2.44
CA ALA A 17 -7.95 -6.53 -1.83
C ALA A 17 -8.74 -5.27 -2.18
N LEU A 18 -9.13 -5.09 -3.42
CA LEU A 18 -9.91 -3.94 -3.87
C LEU A 18 -11.30 -3.90 -3.26
N ALA A 19 -11.89 -5.06 -2.96
CA ALA A 19 -13.22 -5.14 -2.33
C ALA A 19 -13.22 -4.57 -0.91
N THR A 20 -12.05 -4.41 -0.27
CA THR A 20 -11.94 -3.81 1.07
C THR A 20 -11.89 -2.28 1.03
N ILE A 21 -11.84 -1.68 -0.15
CA ILE A 21 -11.58 -0.24 -0.34
C ILE A 21 -12.86 0.46 -0.76
N ALA A 22 -13.14 1.61 -0.13
CA ALA A 22 -14.31 2.43 -0.46
C ALA A 22 -14.12 3.15 -1.80
N ASP A 23 -15.24 3.48 -2.46
CA ASP A 23 -15.21 4.20 -3.74
C ASP A 23 -14.57 5.58 -3.62
N ASP A 24 -14.68 6.23 -2.45
CA ASP A 24 -14.17 7.57 -2.19
C ASP A 24 -12.81 7.57 -1.46
N VAL A 25 -12.08 6.48 -1.53
CA VAL A 25 -10.79 6.33 -0.86
C VAL A 25 -9.80 7.45 -1.23
N VAL A 26 -9.01 7.86 -0.25
CA VAL A 26 -7.87 8.77 -0.43
C VAL A 26 -6.60 8.00 -0.10
N PHE A 27 -5.68 7.97 -1.05
CA PHE A 27 -4.40 7.27 -0.91
C PHE A 27 -3.25 8.28 -0.85
N ARG A 28 -2.42 8.15 0.19
CA ARG A 28 -1.24 9.00 0.38
C ARG A 28 0.02 8.17 0.20
N SER A 29 0.72 8.45 -0.89
CA SER A 29 1.97 7.80 -1.27
C SER A 29 3.12 8.25 -0.36
N PRO A 30 4.12 7.40 -0.10
CA PRO A 30 5.30 7.82 0.64
C PRO A 30 6.24 8.74 -0.15
N ALA A 31 6.06 8.82 -1.47
CA ALA A 31 6.96 9.56 -2.35
C ALA A 31 6.37 10.86 -2.88
N VAL A 32 5.05 10.99 -2.95
CA VAL A 32 4.35 12.14 -3.53
C VAL A 32 3.40 12.71 -2.50
N TYR A 33 3.52 14.01 -2.23
CA TYR A 33 2.68 14.66 -1.21
C TYR A 33 1.21 14.75 -1.61
N LYS A 34 0.93 15.05 -2.89
CA LYS A 34 -0.45 15.20 -3.36
C LYS A 34 -1.16 13.84 -3.33
N PRO A 35 -2.31 13.75 -2.65
CA PRO A 35 -3.02 12.46 -2.56
C PRO A 35 -3.65 12.06 -3.89
N TYR A 36 -3.82 10.75 -4.04
CA TYR A 36 -4.63 10.16 -5.11
C TYR A 36 -6.02 9.88 -4.57
N ARG A 37 -7.05 10.11 -5.38
CA ARG A 37 -8.43 10.04 -4.93
C ARG A 37 -9.24 9.11 -5.81
N GLY A 38 -10.11 8.32 -5.16
CA GLY A 38 -11.05 7.43 -5.83
C GLY A 38 -10.49 6.04 -6.06
N LYS A 39 -11.39 5.06 -5.96
CA LYS A 39 -11.02 3.64 -6.01
C LYS A 39 -10.34 3.26 -7.32
N GLU A 40 -10.79 3.80 -8.44
CA GLU A 40 -10.21 3.46 -9.75
C GLU A 40 -8.75 3.87 -9.85
N GLN A 41 -8.44 5.11 -9.46
CA GLN A 41 -7.06 5.61 -9.47
C GLN A 41 -6.18 4.85 -8.48
N VAL A 42 -6.69 4.64 -7.28
CA VAL A 42 -5.95 3.93 -6.22
C VAL A 42 -5.72 2.47 -6.61
N ALA A 43 -6.71 1.82 -7.23
CA ALA A 43 -6.57 0.45 -7.73
C ALA A 43 -5.42 0.33 -8.73
N GLY A 44 -5.29 1.29 -9.64
CA GLY A 44 -4.19 1.34 -10.60
C GLY A 44 -2.83 1.44 -9.91
N ILE A 45 -2.72 2.28 -8.89
CA ILE A 45 -1.48 2.45 -8.12
C ILE A 45 -1.13 1.17 -7.35
N LEU A 46 -2.09 0.57 -6.66
CA LEU A 46 -1.86 -0.67 -5.91
C LEU A 46 -1.45 -1.82 -6.84
N ARG A 47 -2.07 -1.90 -8.01
CA ARG A 47 -1.72 -2.91 -9.01
C ARG A 47 -0.30 -2.72 -9.51
N LEU A 48 0.10 -1.47 -9.71
CA LEU A 48 1.45 -1.15 -10.18
C LEU A 48 2.50 -1.43 -9.11
N VAL A 49 2.27 -1.00 -7.86
CA VAL A 49 3.22 -1.21 -6.77
C VAL A 49 3.41 -2.70 -6.46
N ALA A 50 2.39 -3.52 -6.67
CA ALA A 50 2.50 -4.96 -6.50
C ALA A 50 3.55 -5.58 -7.44
N THR A 51 3.83 -4.95 -8.59
CA THR A 51 4.88 -5.40 -9.51
C THR A 51 6.27 -4.90 -9.11
N VAL A 52 6.35 -3.94 -8.20
CA VAL A 52 7.62 -3.32 -7.77
C VAL A 52 8.21 -4.03 -6.56
N PHE A 53 7.39 -4.35 -5.57
CA PHE A 53 7.87 -5.01 -4.35
C PHE A 53 8.22 -6.47 -4.61
N GLU A 54 9.38 -6.88 -4.08
CA GLU A 54 9.85 -8.26 -4.11
C GLU A 54 9.90 -8.80 -2.67
N ASN A 55 9.59 -10.07 -2.49
CA ASN A 55 9.60 -10.73 -1.17
C ASN A 55 8.74 -10.00 -0.14
N PHE A 56 7.61 -9.47 -0.57
CA PHE A 56 6.72 -8.68 0.29
C PHE A 56 6.09 -9.56 1.36
N ARG A 57 6.10 -9.06 2.61
CA ARG A 57 5.48 -9.75 3.74
C ARG A 57 5.01 -8.75 4.78
N TYR A 58 3.87 -9.01 5.39
CA TYR A 58 3.42 -8.29 6.57
C TYR A 58 3.94 -9.03 7.81
N THR A 59 4.59 -8.30 8.73
CA THR A 59 5.21 -8.88 9.91
C THR A 59 4.48 -8.53 11.21
N ALA A 60 3.62 -7.51 11.21
CA ALA A 60 2.86 -7.11 12.39
C ALA A 60 1.60 -6.34 12.00
N GLU A 61 0.62 -6.36 12.88
CA GLU A 61 -0.65 -5.68 12.70
C GLU A 61 -1.11 -5.13 14.03
N TRP A 62 -1.49 -3.85 14.04
CA TRP A 62 -2.07 -3.19 15.21
C TRP A 62 -3.39 -2.56 14.83
N ARG A 63 -4.35 -2.60 15.75
CA ARG A 63 -5.66 -1.99 15.51
C ARG A 63 -6.05 -1.12 16.69
N ASP A 64 -6.55 0.08 16.38
CA ASP A 64 -7.14 0.99 17.35
C ASP A 64 -8.41 1.59 16.74
N GLY A 65 -9.58 1.14 17.21
CA GLY A 65 -10.86 1.58 16.65
C GLY A 65 -10.98 1.22 15.17
N ALA A 66 -11.22 2.22 14.35
CA ALA A 66 -11.37 2.07 12.91
C ALA A 66 -10.03 2.17 12.16
N THR A 67 -8.91 2.28 12.88
CA THR A 67 -7.57 2.39 12.28
C THR A 67 -6.79 1.10 12.47
N THR A 68 -6.25 0.58 11.37
CA THR A 68 -5.34 -0.57 11.38
C THR A 68 -4.00 -0.15 10.81
N ILE A 69 -2.91 -0.55 11.46
CA ILE A 69 -1.55 -0.35 10.95
C ILE A 69 -0.97 -1.72 10.64
N LEU A 70 -0.50 -1.88 9.41
CA LEU A 70 0.15 -3.10 8.93
C LEU A 70 1.62 -2.78 8.69
N PHE A 71 2.51 -3.50 9.36
CA PHE A 71 3.96 -3.35 9.18
C PHE A 71 4.42 -4.36 8.14
N PHE A 72 5.14 -3.87 7.12
CA PHE A 72 5.62 -4.76 6.05
C PHE A 72 7.12 -4.63 5.83
N GLU A 73 7.68 -5.66 5.23
CA GLU A 73 9.07 -5.69 4.75
C GLU A 73 9.06 -6.18 3.31
N ALA A 74 9.98 -5.66 2.52
CA ALA A 74 10.14 -6.05 1.12
C ALA A 74 11.53 -5.62 0.64
N ASN A 75 11.83 -5.94 -0.61
CA ASN A 75 13.00 -5.36 -1.28
C ASN A 75 12.63 -4.94 -2.70
N VAL A 76 13.45 -4.05 -3.26
CA VAL A 76 13.41 -3.66 -4.66
C VAL A 76 14.85 -3.78 -5.16
N GLY A 77 15.11 -4.80 -5.99
CA GLY A 77 16.47 -5.15 -6.37
C GLY A 77 17.30 -5.51 -5.14
N ASP A 78 18.43 -4.83 -4.95
CA ASP A 78 19.33 -5.03 -3.81
C ASP A 78 18.99 -4.11 -2.62
N ARG A 79 17.92 -3.34 -2.68
CA ARG A 79 17.53 -2.42 -1.60
C ARG A 79 16.44 -3.05 -0.74
N GLU A 80 16.74 -3.22 0.55
CA GLU A 80 15.78 -3.66 1.53
C GLU A 80 15.00 -2.47 2.09
N LEU A 81 13.73 -2.68 2.41
CA LEU A 81 12.89 -1.63 2.95
C LEU A 81 11.86 -2.17 3.94
N GLN A 82 11.37 -1.26 4.76
CA GLN A 82 10.28 -1.51 5.69
C GLN A 82 9.28 -0.38 5.54
N GLY A 83 8.02 -0.68 5.79
CA GLY A 83 7.01 0.34 5.74
C GLY A 83 5.79 0.00 6.57
N ILE A 84 4.87 0.95 6.61
CA ILE A 84 3.56 0.74 7.22
C ILE A 84 2.47 1.20 6.27
N ASP A 85 1.37 0.44 6.27
CA ASP A 85 0.10 0.86 5.72
C ASP A 85 -0.77 1.30 6.87
N ILE A 86 -1.26 2.54 6.84
CA ILE A 86 -2.22 3.05 7.82
C ILE A 86 -3.58 3.06 7.12
N LEU A 87 -4.48 2.21 7.59
CA LEU A 87 -5.80 2.00 7.00
C LEU A 87 -6.87 2.53 7.95
N GLU A 88 -7.66 3.50 7.48
CA GLU A 88 -8.77 4.04 8.27
C GLU A 88 -10.07 3.68 7.58
N GLU A 89 -10.99 3.06 8.33
CA GLU A 89 -12.23 2.49 7.80
C GLU A 89 -13.44 3.37 8.14
N ASN A 90 -14.46 3.32 7.27
CA ASN A 90 -15.75 3.93 7.53
C ASN A 90 -16.63 2.97 8.34
N ASP A 91 -17.89 3.37 8.59
CA ASP A 91 -18.83 2.57 9.38
C ASP A 91 -19.20 1.25 8.71
N GLU A 92 -18.96 1.12 7.42
CA GLU A 92 -19.20 -0.11 6.66
C GLU A 92 -17.98 -1.04 6.64
N GLY A 93 -16.88 -0.65 7.30
CA GLY A 93 -15.65 -1.42 7.32
C GLY A 93 -14.80 -1.29 6.06
N LEU A 94 -15.09 -0.31 5.21
CA LEU A 94 -14.32 -0.07 3.99
C LEU A 94 -13.25 0.98 4.23
N ILE A 95 -12.08 0.80 3.61
CA ILE A 95 -10.94 1.70 3.76
C ILE A 95 -11.22 3.01 3.02
N VAL A 96 -11.25 4.12 3.75
CA VAL A 96 -11.45 5.46 3.20
C VAL A 96 -10.18 6.30 3.19
N GLN A 97 -9.22 5.98 4.07
CA GLN A 97 -7.89 6.61 4.08
C GLN A 97 -6.85 5.51 4.06
N PHE A 98 -5.89 5.63 3.16
CA PHE A 98 -4.83 4.64 2.99
C PHE A 98 -3.52 5.42 2.88
N THR A 99 -2.69 5.38 3.93
CA THR A 99 -1.42 6.11 3.96
C THR A 99 -0.27 5.13 4.05
N VAL A 100 0.77 5.33 3.24
CA VAL A 100 1.95 4.48 3.22
C VAL A 100 3.17 5.29 3.61
N MET A 101 3.97 4.76 4.53
CA MET A 101 5.27 5.31 4.92
C MET A 101 6.33 4.23 4.72
N ILE A 102 7.52 4.61 4.22
CA ILE A 102 8.60 3.67 3.89
C ILE A 102 9.94 4.21 4.41
N ARG A 103 10.75 3.31 4.96
CA ARG A 103 12.13 3.55 5.36
C ARG A 103 13.04 2.43 4.80
N PRO A 104 14.36 2.61 4.70
CA PRO A 104 15.09 3.88 4.78
C PRO A 104 14.96 4.70 3.49
N LEU A 105 15.59 5.86 3.44
CA LEU A 105 15.53 6.72 2.26
C LEU A 105 15.95 6.00 0.99
N SER A 106 17.01 5.18 1.05
CA SER A 106 17.49 4.42 -0.12
C SER A 106 16.43 3.44 -0.65
N GLY A 107 15.69 2.79 0.25
CA GLY A 107 14.58 1.91 -0.14
C GLY A 107 13.42 2.68 -0.76
N LEU A 108 13.07 3.81 -0.15
CA LEU A 108 12.02 4.69 -0.69
C LEU A 108 12.41 5.22 -2.08
N GLN A 109 13.66 5.63 -2.27
CA GLN A 109 14.16 6.08 -3.57
C GLN A 109 14.07 4.97 -4.61
N ALA A 110 14.40 3.73 -4.25
CA ALA A 110 14.30 2.59 -5.16
C ALA A 110 12.84 2.34 -5.59
N VAL A 111 11.89 2.44 -4.65
CA VAL A 111 10.46 2.31 -4.95
C VAL A 111 10.01 3.43 -5.89
N ALA A 112 10.36 4.67 -5.58
CA ALA A 112 9.97 5.83 -6.38
C ALA A 112 10.52 5.72 -7.81
N ALA A 113 11.78 5.33 -7.96
CA ALA A 113 12.40 5.16 -9.29
C ALA A 113 11.74 4.03 -10.08
N ALA A 114 11.43 2.90 -9.44
CA ALA A 114 10.77 1.78 -10.10
C ALA A 114 9.35 2.14 -10.54
N MET A 115 8.61 2.88 -9.70
CA MET A 115 7.26 3.35 -10.04
C MET A 115 7.30 4.30 -11.24
N ALA A 116 8.22 5.27 -11.21
CA ALA A 116 8.37 6.22 -12.33
C ALA A 116 8.72 5.51 -13.63
N GLN A 117 9.59 4.52 -13.57
CA GLN A 117 9.98 3.72 -14.73
C GLN A 117 8.77 2.98 -15.33
N ARG A 118 7.95 2.37 -14.48
CA ARG A 118 6.74 1.65 -14.93
C ARG A 118 5.69 2.58 -15.50
N LEU A 119 5.62 3.81 -15.01
CA LEU A 119 4.72 4.84 -15.54
C LEU A 119 5.28 5.52 -16.77
N GLY A 120 6.53 5.26 -17.15
CA GLY A 120 7.16 5.83 -18.32
C GLY A 120 7.56 7.29 -18.18
N ILE A 121 7.79 7.76 -16.94
CA ILE A 121 8.14 9.15 -16.65
C ILE A 121 9.57 9.31 -16.09
N ALA A 122 10.33 8.23 -16.02
CA ALA A 122 11.71 8.26 -15.54
C ALA A 122 12.68 8.55 -16.66
#